data_9a1b3ed36c5a79460ed557216bcebf2e
#
_entry.id   9a1b3ed36c5a79460ed557216bcebf2e
#
_cell.length_a   1.000
_cell.length_b   1.000
_cell.length_c   1.000
_cell.angle_alpha   90.00
_cell.angle_beta   90.00
_cell.angle_gamma   90.00
#
_symmetry.space_group_name_H-M   'P 1'
#
loop_
_entity.id
_entity.type
_entity.pdbx_description
1 polymer ?
#
loop_
_entity_poly.entity_id
_entity_poly.type
_entity_poly.pdbx_seq_one_letter_code
_entity_poly.pdbx_strand_id
1 'polypeptide(L)'
;NNVTVTLELQGHFVMTLCSKVFLHGEVIRKELAREEFKATKRTKCSLSFENADKGMLYFELHSLKDGSKFFGGYYEDTTITESLRQPKIGIDICTFKRERFIENNISLLNKNIFSNKESNLCDKLEVFISDNGKTLDIDKLSSDHIHIVQNKNTGGAGGFTRGLIEILKDDNKYGITHALLMDDDITIDTESIEKTYTILSLLKDEYEDSFIGGAMLRNDKQNMQVESG
;
A
#
# COMPACT_ATOMS: atom_id res chain seq x y z
N ASN A 1 -11.38 0.24 -19.63
CA ASN A 1 -10.37 0.82 -18.74
C ASN A 1 -9.75 2.02 -19.46
N ASN A 2 -9.94 3.23 -18.94
CA ASN A 2 -9.38 4.46 -19.47
C ASN A 2 -8.27 4.97 -18.53
N VAL A 3 -7.25 4.16 -18.35
CA VAL A 3 -6.08 4.58 -17.55
C VAL A 3 -5.26 5.57 -18.36
N THR A 4 -5.02 6.75 -17.78
CA THR A 4 -4.20 7.81 -18.36
C THR A 4 -2.93 7.98 -17.54
N VAL A 5 -1.80 8.16 -18.20
CA VAL A 5 -0.53 8.57 -17.59
C VAL A 5 -0.36 10.05 -17.80
N THR A 6 -0.20 10.80 -16.72
CA THR A 6 0.10 12.23 -16.76
C THR A 6 1.48 12.47 -16.16
N LEU A 7 2.40 12.98 -16.96
CA LEU A 7 3.78 13.30 -16.55
C LEU A 7 4.03 14.80 -16.60
N GLU A 8 4.79 15.32 -15.65
CA GLU A 8 5.26 16.72 -15.67
C GLU A 8 6.65 16.78 -16.32
N LEU A 9 6.71 17.38 -17.49
CA LEU A 9 7.88 17.42 -18.36
C LEU A 9 8.31 18.85 -18.70
N GLN A 10 9.61 19.04 -18.88
CA GLN A 10 10.18 20.24 -19.52
C GLN A 10 11.30 19.78 -20.44
N GLY A 11 11.23 20.12 -21.71
CA GLY A 11 12.19 19.70 -22.74
C GLY A 11 11.50 18.97 -23.88
N HIS A 12 12.20 17.99 -24.44
CA HIS A 12 11.74 17.22 -25.59
C HIS A 12 11.80 15.74 -25.29
N PHE A 13 10.66 15.07 -25.32
CA PHE A 13 10.51 13.67 -24.95
C PHE A 13 9.62 12.89 -25.91
N VAL A 14 9.86 11.57 -25.97
CA VAL A 14 8.90 10.60 -26.46
C VAL A 14 8.39 9.80 -25.28
N MET A 15 7.09 9.74 -25.09
CA MET A 15 6.41 8.87 -24.16
C MET A 15 5.82 7.70 -24.92
N THR A 16 6.11 6.48 -24.47
CA THR A 16 5.58 5.25 -25.05
C THR A 16 4.84 4.50 -23.95
N LEU A 17 3.58 4.18 -24.18
CA LEU A 17 2.80 3.33 -23.29
C LEU A 17 2.94 1.88 -23.73
N CYS A 18 3.23 1.02 -22.77
CA CYS A 18 3.52 -0.39 -23.01
C CYS A 18 2.71 -1.30 -22.09
N SER A 19 2.43 -2.51 -22.56
CA SER A 19 2.01 -3.63 -21.72
C SER A 19 3.03 -4.76 -21.75
N LYS A 20 3.15 -5.48 -20.61
CA LYS A 20 3.86 -6.75 -20.51
C LYS A 20 2.92 -7.82 -20.00
N VAL A 21 2.89 -8.95 -20.70
CA VAL A 21 2.12 -10.14 -20.33
C VAL A 21 3.06 -11.33 -20.27
N PHE A 22 2.92 -12.14 -19.25
CA PHE A 22 3.63 -13.42 -19.16
C PHE A 22 2.74 -14.52 -19.74
N LEU A 23 3.16 -15.08 -20.87
CA LEU A 23 2.44 -16.15 -21.58
C LEU A 23 3.41 -17.27 -21.96
N HIS A 24 3.03 -18.50 -21.65
CA HIS A 24 3.79 -19.71 -22.05
C HIS A 24 5.29 -19.69 -21.66
N GLY A 25 5.62 -19.08 -20.53
CA GLY A 25 7.01 -18.97 -20.06
C GLY A 25 7.79 -17.79 -20.62
N GLU A 26 7.18 -16.96 -21.46
CA GLU A 26 7.81 -15.79 -22.08
C GLU A 26 7.13 -14.47 -21.67
N VAL A 27 7.94 -13.42 -21.60
CA VAL A 27 7.44 -12.04 -21.38
C VAL A 27 7.22 -11.40 -22.75
N ILE A 28 5.94 -11.17 -23.08
CA ILE A 28 5.56 -10.48 -24.31
C ILE A 28 5.37 -9.00 -24.00
N ARG A 29 6.17 -8.12 -24.64
CA ARG A 29 6.01 -6.67 -24.60
C ARG A 29 5.22 -6.19 -25.82
N LYS A 30 4.23 -5.34 -25.58
CA LYS A 30 3.44 -4.70 -26.64
C LYS A 30 3.47 -3.17 -26.44
N GLU A 31 3.75 -2.42 -27.49
CA GLU A 31 3.56 -0.97 -27.54
C GLU A 31 2.07 -0.67 -27.80
N LEU A 32 1.47 0.17 -26.98
CA LEU A 32 0.04 0.49 -27.06
C LEU A 32 -0.20 1.89 -27.62
N ALA A 33 0.63 2.86 -27.23
CA ALA A 33 0.57 4.22 -27.72
C ALA A 33 1.95 4.87 -27.67
N ARG A 34 2.19 5.87 -28.52
CA ARG A 34 3.44 6.62 -28.53
C ARG A 34 3.16 8.06 -28.97
N GLU A 35 3.70 9.02 -28.21
CA GLU A 35 3.56 10.43 -28.51
C GLU A 35 4.83 11.23 -28.19
N GLU A 36 5.08 12.28 -28.99
CA GLU A 36 6.21 13.19 -28.82
C GLU A 36 5.74 14.49 -28.17
N PHE A 37 6.39 14.90 -27.06
CA PHE A 37 6.08 16.08 -26.28
C PHE A 37 7.23 17.10 -26.33
N LYS A 38 6.89 18.36 -26.65
CA LYS A 38 7.80 19.49 -26.62
C LYS A 38 7.26 20.55 -25.63
N ALA A 39 7.92 20.71 -24.50
CA ALA A 39 7.52 21.61 -23.44
C ALA A 39 8.64 22.60 -23.09
N THR A 40 8.43 23.88 -23.35
CA THR A 40 9.42 24.93 -23.04
C THR A 40 9.50 25.26 -21.55
N LYS A 41 8.45 24.97 -20.79
CA LYS A 41 8.34 25.08 -19.33
C LYS A 41 7.77 23.78 -18.74
N ARG A 42 7.81 23.63 -17.41
CA ARG A 42 7.15 22.52 -16.72
C ARG A 42 5.68 22.45 -17.12
N THR A 43 5.30 21.36 -17.78
CA THR A 43 3.99 21.17 -18.41
C THR A 43 3.51 19.75 -18.14
N LYS A 44 2.22 19.58 -17.86
CA LYS A 44 1.58 18.26 -17.79
C LYS A 44 1.34 17.73 -19.19
N CYS A 45 1.84 16.53 -19.45
CA CYS A 45 1.71 15.80 -20.70
C CYS A 45 1.01 14.48 -20.40
N SER A 46 -0.09 14.20 -21.07
CA SER A 46 -0.93 13.03 -20.77
C SER A 46 -1.08 12.13 -21.99
N LEU A 47 -1.09 10.81 -21.77
CA LEU A 47 -1.33 9.82 -22.80
C LEU A 47 -2.16 8.68 -22.18
N SER A 48 -3.18 8.20 -22.90
CA SER A 48 -4.12 7.19 -22.38
C SER A 48 -3.86 5.82 -22.96
N PHE A 49 -4.04 4.79 -22.12
CA PHE A 49 -4.05 3.39 -22.55
C PHE A 49 -5.40 3.09 -23.19
N GLU A 50 -5.44 3.07 -24.51
CA GLU A 50 -6.62 2.61 -25.23
C GLU A 50 -6.59 1.10 -25.39
N ASN A 51 -7.72 0.44 -25.07
CA ASN A 51 -7.89 -1.02 -25.23
C ASN A 51 -6.77 -1.85 -24.60
N ALA A 52 -6.33 -1.45 -23.39
CA ALA A 52 -5.31 -2.20 -22.67
C ALA A 52 -5.84 -3.59 -22.26
N ASP A 53 -5.18 -4.62 -22.75
CA ASP A 53 -5.42 -6.01 -22.35
C ASP A 53 -4.90 -6.27 -20.92
N LYS A 54 -5.08 -7.50 -20.46
CA LYS A 54 -4.51 -7.97 -19.18
C LYS A 54 -2.97 -7.84 -19.21
N GLY A 55 -2.37 -7.47 -18.09
CA GLY A 55 -0.91 -7.41 -17.95
C GLY A 55 -0.42 -6.21 -17.16
N MET A 56 0.88 -6.07 -17.06
CA MET A 56 1.51 -4.90 -16.43
C MET A 56 1.53 -3.73 -17.42
N LEU A 57 0.83 -2.65 -17.10
CA LEU A 57 0.85 -1.39 -17.85
C LEU A 57 1.94 -0.48 -17.31
N TYR A 58 2.75 0.09 -18.21
CA TYR A 58 3.84 0.99 -17.84
C TYR A 58 4.16 1.96 -18.97
N PHE A 59 4.85 3.05 -18.64
CA PHE A 59 5.38 3.97 -19.64
C PHE A 59 6.90 3.86 -19.76
N GLU A 60 7.40 4.17 -20.93
CA GLU A 60 8.82 4.43 -21.21
C GLU A 60 8.93 5.91 -21.61
N LEU A 61 9.91 6.61 -21.04
CA LEU A 61 10.14 8.02 -21.32
C LEU A 61 11.55 8.19 -21.89
N HIS A 62 11.64 8.61 -23.15
CA HIS A 62 12.90 8.84 -23.83
C HIS A 62 13.13 10.33 -24.07
N SER A 63 14.22 10.87 -23.54
CA SER A 63 14.64 12.25 -23.79
C SER A 63 15.30 12.38 -25.14
N LEU A 64 14.82 13.32 -25.97
CA LEU A 64 15.37 13.62 -27.29
C LEU A 64 16.30 14.86 -27.29
N LYS A 65 16.44 15.54 -26.14
CA LYS A 65 17.26 16.76 -26.02
C LYS A 65 17.94 16.80 -24.66
N ASP A 66 19.21 17.16 -24.66
CA ASP A 66 19.97 17.43 -23.43
C ASP A 66 19.31 18.55 -22.60
N GLY A 67 19.38 18.43 -21.28
CA GLY A 67 18.78 19.37 -20.35
C GLY A 67 17.26 19.21 -20.18
N SER A 68 16.63 18.23 -20.82
CA SER A 68 15.24 17.87 -20.55
C SER A 68 15.07 17.37 -19.12
N LYS A 69 13.92 17.71 -18.48
CA LYS A 69 13.65 17.41 -17.07
C LYS A 69 12.32 16.68 -16.93
N PHE A 70 12.32 15.61 -16.14
CA PHE A 70 11.13 14.90 -15.67
C PHE A 70 10.93 15.20 -14.19
N PHE A 71 9.72 15.66 -13.81
CA PHE A 71 9.40 16.12 -12.46
C PHE A 71 8.51 15.14 -11.69
N GLY A 72 8.14 14.01 -12.31
CA GLY A 72 7.22 13.04 -11.76
C GLY A 72 5.92 12.94 -12.56
N GLY A 73 4.98 12.17 -12.03
CA GLY A 73 3.69 11.96 -12.67
C GLY A 73 2.84 10.96 -11.92
N TYR A 74 1.69 10.64 -12.50
CA TYR A 74 0.72 9.71 -11.91
C TYR A 74 -0.07 8.98 -12.99
N TYR A 75 -0.67 7.88 -12.56
CA TYR A 75 -1.70 7.17 -13.33
C TYR A 75 -3.06 7.54 -12.76
N GLU A 76 -4.03 7.72 -13.61
CA GLU A 76 -5.40 7.98 -13.21
C GLU A 76 -6.39 7.21 -14.09
N ASP A 77 -7.49 6.79 -13.51
CA ASP A 77 -8.66 6.29 -14.23
C ASP A 77 -9.86 7.18 -13.88
N THR A 78 -10.25 8.03 -14.82
CA THR A 78 -11.35 8.99 -14.65
C THR A 78 -12.73 8.36 -14.80
N THR A 79 -12.80 7.08 -15.15
CA THR A 79 -14.08 6.33 -15.26
C THR A 79 -14.53 5.75 -13.93
N ILE A 80 -13.62 5.60 -12.97
CA ILE A 80 -13.91 5.14 -11.62
C ILE A 80 -14.20 6.37 -10.76
N THR A 81 -15.47 6.61 -10.47
CA THR A 81 -15.92 7.76 -9.66
C THR A 81 -16.21 7.41 -8.21
N GLU A 82 -16.34 6.12 -7.90
CA GLU A 82 -16.65 5.62 -6.56
C GLU A 82 -15.84 4.34 -6.29
N SER A 83 -15.53 4.11 -5.01
CA SER A 83 -14.94 2.84 -4.58
C SER A 83 -15.94 1.71 -4.79
N LEU A 84 -15.49 0.60 -5.37
CA LEU A 84 -16.31 -0.60 -5.55
C LEU A 84 -16.62 -1.26 -4.20
N ARG A 85 -15.73 -1.10 -3.21
CA ARG A 85 -15.78 -1.72 -1.89
C ARG A 85 -15.39 -0.73 -0.81
N GLN A 86 -15.79 -1.04 0.42
CA GLN A 86 -15.43 -0.28 1.63
C GLN A 86 -14.65 -1.21 2.59
N PRO A 87 -13.38 -1.54 2.30
CA PRO A 87 -12.61 -2.40 3.17
C PRO A 87 -12.33 -1.71 4.52
N LYS A 88 -12.22 -2.51 5.57
CA LYS A 88 -11.68 -2.09 6.87
C LYS A 88 -10.56 -3.04 7.26
N ILE A 89 -9.38 -2.50 7.56
CA ILE A 89 -8.16 -3.27 7.78
C ILE A 89 -7.90 -3.36 9.29
N GLY A 90 -7.71 -4.57 9.80
CA GLY A 90 -7.19 -4.82 11.14
C GLY A 90 -5.70 -5.17 11.05
N ILE A 91 -4.82 -4.33 11.58
CA ILE A 91 -3.40 -4.67 11.69
C ILE A 91 -3.23 -5.58 12.92
N ASP A 92 -2.70 -6.76 12.72
CA ASP A 92 -2.41 -7.72 13.78
C ASP A 92 -0.90 -7.81 14.00
N ILE A 93 -0.47 -7.46 15.21
CA ILE A 93 0.93 -7.43 15.63
C ILE A 93 1.13 -8.36 16.81
N CYS A 94 2.12 -9.26 16.73
CA CYS A 94 2.58 -10.05 17.86
C CYS A 94 3.91 -9.50 18.36
N THR A 95 4.02 -9.20 19.66
CA THR A 95 5.26 -8.67 20.25
C THR A 95 5.70 -9.40 21.49
N PHE A 96 7.02 -9.45 21.72
CA PHE A 96 7.62 -9.97 22.93
C PHE A 96 8.83 -9.10 23.36
N LYS A 97 8.63 -8.26 24.39
CA LYS A 97 9.68 -7.39 24.97
C LYS A 97 10.35 -6.46 23.94
N ARG A 98 9.55 -5.86 23.05
CA ARG A 98 10.01 -4.92 22.01
C ARG A 98 9.23 -3.60 22.07
N GLU A 99 9.07 -3.07 23.28
CA GLU A 99 8.24 -1.90 23.59
C GLU A 99 8.57 -0.70 22.69
N ARG A 100 9.87 -0.43 22.49
CA ARG A 100 10.33 0.71 21.69
C ARG A 100 9.87 0.66 20.23
N PHE A 101 9.82 -0.52 19.63
CA PHE A 101 9.35 -0.68 18.25
C PHE A 101 7.85 -0.45 18.16
N ILE A 102 7.09 -1.02 19.10
CA ILE A 102 5.65 -0.81 19.19
C ILE A 102 5.31 0.67 19.41
N GLU A 103 5.95 1.34 20.38
CA GLU A 103 5.75 2.77 20.64
C GLU A 103 6.03 3.62 19.41
N ASN A 104 7.10 3.31 18.65
CA ASN A 104 7.44 4.01 17.41
C ASN A 104 6.36 3.80 16.32
N ASN A 105 5.92 2.58 16.09
CA ASN A 105 4.89 2.28 15.09
C ASN A 105 3.54 2.90 15.46
N ILE A 106 3.13 2.84 16.72
CA ILE A 106 1.93 3.54 17.23
C ILE A 106 2.05 5.05 17.01
N SER A 107 3.21 5.64 17.29
CA SER A 107 3.44 7.07 17.06
C SER A 107 3.31 7.46 15.58
N LEU A 108 3.84 6.63 14.67
CA LEU A 108 3.71 6.84 13.22
C LEU A 108 2.25 6.75 12.76
N LEU A 109 1.51 5.72 13.21
CA LEU A 109 0.10 5.54 12.89
C LEU A 109 -0.75 6.69 13.42
N ASN A 110 -0.53 7.10 14.66
CA ASN A 110 -1.23 8.24 15.26
C ASN A 110 -0.96 9.53 14.47
N LYS A 111 0.30 9.82 14.16
CA LYS A 111 0.69 11.05 13.46
C LYS A 111 0.13 11.10 12.03
N ASN A 112 0.25 10.00 11.29
CA ASN A 112 -0.01 10.01 9.85
C ASN A 112 -1.44 9.61 9.50
N ILE A 113 -2.13 8.86 10.37
CA ILE A 113 -3.48 8.34 10.11
C ILE A 113 -4.49 8.85 11.13
N PHE A 114 -4.40 8.40 12.39
CA PHE A 114 -5.49 8.62 13.35
C PHE A 114 -5.68 10.08 13.79
N SER A 115 -4.60 10.88 13.86
CA SER A 115 -4.65 12.31 14.15
C SER A 115 -4.61 13.20 12.90
N ASN A 116 -4.46 12.61 11.71
CA ASN A 116 -4.40 13.34 10.45
C ASN A 116 -5.80 13.50 9.86
N LYS A 117 -6.35 14.70 9.91
CA LYS A 117 -7.68 15.01 9.36
C LYS A 117 -7.80 14.84 7.84
N GLU A 118 -6.66 14.78 7.13
CA GLU A 118 -6.63 14.55 5.68
C GLU A 118 -6.53 13.06 5.34
N SER A 119 -6.31 12.18 6.33
CA SER A 119 -6.26 10.73 6.12
C SER A 119 -7.65 10.15 5.89
N ASN A 120 -7.80 9.42 4.81
CA ASN A 120 -9.03 8.66 4.51
C ASN A 120 -9.11 7.33 5.28
N LEU A 121 -8.10 7.00 6.10
CA LEU A 121 -7.97 5.71 6.77
C LEU A 121 -8.36 5.75 8.25
N CYS A 122 -8.64 6.91 8.83
CA CYS A 122 -8.87 7.06 10.27
C CYS A 122 -9.96 6.10 10.79
N ASP A 123 -11.07 5.97 10.06
CA ASP A 123 -12.19 5.09 10.38
C ASP A 123 -12.16 3.74 9.65
N LYS A 124 -11.09 3.48 8.89
CA LYS A 124 -10.89 2.27 8.07
C LYS A 124 -9.78 1.36 8.59
N LEU A 125 -9.15 1.73 9.70
CA LEU A 125 -8.03 1.01 10.27
C LEU A 125 -8.21 0.78 11.76
N GLU A 126 -7.93 -0.44 12.22
CA GLU A 126 -7.83 -0.81 13.63
C GLU A 126 -6.50 -1.55 13.85
N VAL A 127 -5.94 -1.45 15.03
CA VAL A 127 -4.67 -2.11 15.39
C VAL A 127 -4.87 -3.02 16.58
N PHE A 128 -4.46 -4.27 16.45
CA PHE A 128 -4.55 -5.29 17.48
C PHE A 128 -3.13 -5.77 17.82
N ILE A 129 -2.73 -5.62 19.07
CA ILE A 129 -1.39 -5.96 19.52
C ILE A 129 -1.47 -7.05 20.59
N SER A 130 -0.93 -8.22 20.27
CA SER A 130 -0.79 -9.35 21.19
C SER A 130 0.54 -9.26 21.94
N ASP A 131 0.50 -8.79 23.18
CA ASP A 131 1.69 -8.66 24.04
C ASP A 131 2.01 -9.97 24.76
N ASN A 132 2.85 -10.79 24.16
CA ASN A 132 3.35 -12.04 24.72
C ASN A 132 4.30 -11.82 25.93
N GLY A 133 4.86 -10.63 26.06
CA GLY A 133 5.77 -10.25 27.13
C GLY A 133 5.09 -9.69 28.36
N LYS A 134 3.87 -9.20 28.20
CA LYS A 134 3.14 -8.43 29.22
C LYS A 134 3.91 -7.24 29.74
N THR A 135 4.61 -6.57 28.84
CA THR A 135 5.55 -5.48 29.16
C THR A 135 5.09 -4.12 28.61
N LEU A 136 4.07 -4.10 27.75
CA LEU A 136 3.52 -2.86 27.23
C LEU A 136 2.68 -2.12 28.30
N ASP A 137 2.80 -0.82 28.34
CA ASP A 137 1.96 0.08 29.11
C ASP A 137 0.63 0.28 28.37
N ILE A 138 -0.37 -0.54 28.73
CA ILE A 138 -1.67 -0.57 28.05
C ILE A 138 -2.38 0.77 28.18
N ASP A 139 -2.35 1.39 29.37
CA ASP A 139 -3.07 2.65 29.66
C ASP A 139 -2.48 3.79 28.82
N LYS A 140 -1.19 3.78 28.56
CA LYS A 140 -0.49 4.78 27.75
C LYS A 140 -0.68 4.58 26.25
N LEU A 141 -0.72 3.34 25.79
CA LEU A 141 -0.62 3.00 24.37
C LEU A 141 -1.95 2.69 23.69
N SER A 142 -2.95 2.24 24.45
CA SER A 142 -4.29 1.96 23.90
C SER A 142 -5.04 3.25 23.55
N SER A 143 -5.92 3.16 22.55
CA SER A 143 -6.82 4.24 22.14
C SER A 143 -8.08 3.65 21.51
N ASP A 144 -8.95 4.49 20.97
CA ASP A 144 -10.16 4.04 20.27
C ASP A 144 -9.87 3.08 19.11
N HIS A 145 -8.69 3.22 18.48
CA HIS A 145 -8.25 2.42 17.32
C HIS A 145 -7.09 1.47 17.62
N ILE A 146 -6.56 1.46 18.86
CA ILE A 146 -5.39 0.64 19.23
C ILE A 146 -5.74 -0.24 20.42
N HIS A 147 -5.81 -1.54 20.18
CA HIS A 147 -6.27 -2.55 21.12
C HIS A 147 -5.08 -3.46 21.52
N ILE A 148 -4.68 -3.38 22.78
CA ILE A 148 -3.58 -4.18 23.31
C ILE A 148 -4.14 -5.27 24.22
N VAL A 149 -3.75 -6.53 23.93
CA VAL A 149 -4.15 -7.69 24.72
C VAL A 149 -2.92 -8.38 25.27
N GLN A 150 -2.87 -8.52 26.59
CA GLN A 150 -1.86 -9.38 27.22
C GLN A 150 -2.11 -10.83 26.86
N ASN A 151 -1.07 -11.50 26.39
CA ASN A 151 -1.14 -12.89 25.99
C ASN A 151 -0.14 -13.75 26.79
N LYS A 152 -0.39 -15.05 26.86
CA LYS A 152 0.63 -16.01 27.28
C LYS A 152 1.58 -16.21 26.10
N ASN A 153 2.89 -16.12 26.36
CA ASN A 153 3.87 -16.35 25.30
C ASN A 153 3.73 -17.76 24.69
N THR A 154 3.12 -17.81 23.54
CA THR A 154 2.89 -19.03 22.74
C THR A 154 3.65 -18.95 21.39
N GLY A 155 4.68 -18.11 21.33
CA GLY A 155 5.43 -17.83 20.11
C GLY A 155 4.67 -16.93 19.14
N GLY A 156 5.25 -16.71 17.95
CA GLY A 156 4.65 -15.84 16.92
C GLY A 156 3.31 -16.37 16.43
N ALA A 157 3.22 -17.65 16.09
CA ALA A 157 1.95 -18.24 15.61
C ALA A 157 0.81 -18.07 16.63
N GLY A 158 1.07 -18.31 17.91
CA GLY A 158 0.06 -18.14 18.95
C GLY A 158 -0.28 -16.68 19.22
N GLY A 159 0.67 -15.76 19.04
CA GLY A 159 0.45 -14.33 19.18
C GLY A 159 -0.44 -13.77 18.05
N PHE A 160 -0.13 -14.06 16.80
CA PHE A 160 -0.97 -13.68 15.66
C PHE A 160 -2.36 -14.34 15.72
N THR A 161 -2.43 -15.64 16.10
CA THR A 161 -3.75 -16.28 16.33
C THR A 161 -4.56 -15.52 17.38
N ARG A 162 -3.92 -15.03 18.43
CA ARG A 162 -4.61 -14.23 19.47
C ARG A 162 -5.16 -12.93 18.90
N GLY A 163 -4.38 -12.21 18.09
CA GLY A 163 -4.84 -10.99 17.43
C GLY A 163 -6.01 -11.22 16.47
N LEU A 164 -5.93 -12.27 15.65
CA LEU A 164 -7.04 -12.69 14.78
C LEU A 164 -8.32 -13.03 15.57
N ILE A 165 -8.19 -13.68 16.74
CA ILE A 165 -9.34 -13.95 17.63
C ILE A 165 -9.95 -12.62 18.12
N GLU A 166 -9.14 -11.63 18.49
CA GLU A 166 -9.66 -10.33 18.92
C GLU A 166 -10.33 -9.57 17.76
N ILE A 167 -9.81 -9.66 16.53
CA ILE A 167 -10.44 -9.11 15.33
C ILE A 167 -11.84 -9.69 15.11
N LEU A 168 -12.00 -11.01 15.28
CA LEU A 168 -13.26 -11.73 15.05
C LEU A 168 -14.21 -11.73 16.24
N LYS A 169 -13.78 -11.18 17.37
CA LYS A 169 -14.57 -11.18 18.62
C LYS A 169 -15.85 -10.36 18.49
N ASP A 170 -16.85 -10.74 19.29
CA ASP A 170 -18.15 -10.06 19.35
C ASP A 170 -18.79 -9.89 17.94
N ASP A 171 -18.79 -10.98 17.16
CA ASP A 171 -19.29 -11.01 15.79
C ASP A 171 -18.67 -9.94 14.88
N ASN A 172 -17.36 -9.74 15.02
CA ASN A 172 -16.60 -8.74 14.27
C ASN A 172 -17.14 -7.29 14.49
N LYS A 173 -17.28 -6.90 15.75
CA LYS A 173 -17.81 -5.57 16.13
C LYS A 173 -17.12 -4.38 15.47
N TYR A 174 -15.86 -4.55 15.05
CA TYR A 174 -15.10 -3.51 14.37
C TYR A 174 -15.35 -3.48 12.86
N GLY A 175 -16.06 -4.48 12.30
CA GLY A 175 -16.33 -4.58 10.87
C GLY A 175 -15.09 -4.81 10.01
N ILE A 176 -14.07 -5.49 10.57
CA ILE A 176 -12.82 -5.78 9.84
C ILE A 176 -13.09 -6.75 8.71
N THR A 177 -12.66 -6.38 7.51
CA THR A 177 -12.80 -7.19 6.30
C THR A 177 -11.49 -7.88 5.91
N HIS A 178 -10.35 -7.29 6.28
CA HIS A 178 -9.03 -7.79 5.94
C HIS A 178 -8.10 -7.69 7.15
N ALA A 179 -7.32 -8.71 7.40
CA ALA A 179 -6.26 -8.68 8.42
C ALA A 179 -4.90 -8.47 7.76
N LEU A 180 -4.12 -7.51 8.27
CA LEU A 180 -2.74 -7.27 7.90
C LEU A 180 -1.84 -7.81 9.02
N LEU A 181 -1.15 -8.92 8.77
CA LEU A 181 -0.16 -9.46 9.70
C LEU A 181 1.13 -8.65 9.57
N MET A 182 1.65 -8.15 10.69
CA MET A 182 2.81 -7.28 10.70
C MET A 182 3.77 -7.64 11.84
N ASP A 183 5.05 -7.79 11.54
CA ASP A 183 6.09 -7.98 12.55
C ASP A 183 6.27 -6.73 13.42
N ASP A 184 6.66 -6.94 14.66
CA ASP A 184 6.81 -5.86 15.65
C ASP A 184 8.05 -4.98 15.44
N ASP A 185 9.10 -5.50 14.79
CA ASP A 185 10.42 -4.86 14.61
C ASP A 185 10.62 -4.18 13.25
N ILE A 186 9.56 -4.05 12.48
CA ILE A 186 9.58 -3.24 11.25
C ILE A 186 9.21 -1.78 11.55
N THR A 187 9.60 -0.88 10.67
CA THR A 187 9.08 0.50 10.61
C THR A 187 7.98 0.54 9.55
N ILE A 188 6.76 0.83 9.99
CA ILE A 188 5.62 0.86 9.09
C ILE A 188 5.68 2.07 8.16
N ASP A 189 5.49 1.81 6.87
CA ASP A 189 5.20 2.85 5.89
C ASP A 189 3.70 3.02 5.73
N THR A 190 3.16 4.11 6.27
CA THR A 190 1.72 4.40 6.24
C THR A 190 1.18 4.61 4.83
N GLU A 191 2.01 5.05 3.88
CA GLU A 191 1.63 5.15 2.47
C GLU A 191 1.37 3.77 1.85
N SER A 192 2.10 2.73 2.29
CA SER A 192 1.86 1.35 1.88
C SER A 192 0.48 0.85 2.32
N ILE A 193 0.00 1.25 3.51
CA ILE A 193 -1.35 0.92 3.97
C ILE A 193 -2.40 1.61 3.10
N GLU A 194 -2.20 2.90 2.77
CA GLU A 194 -3.11 3.64 1.89
C GLU A 194 -3.20 3.03 0.50
N LYS A 195 -2.07 2.61 -0.06
CA LYS A 195 -2.01 1.88 -1.34
C LYS A 195 -2.75 0.53 -1.26
N THR A 196 -2.53 -0.21 -0.18
CA THR A 196 -3.23 -1.49 0.06
C THR A 196 -4.73 -1.28 0.17
N TYR A 197 -5.17 -0.30 0.95
CA TYR A 197 -6.59 0.07 1.06
C TYR A 197 -7.18 0.42 -0.32
N THR A 198 -6.47 1.24 -1.09
CA THR A 198 -6.90 1.63 -2.44
C THR A 198 -7.04 0.43 -3.36
N ILE A 199 -6.08 -0.49 -3.37
CA ILE A 199 -6.15 -1.72 -4.15
C ILE A 199 -7.38 -2.52 -3.73
N LEU A 200 -7.57 -2.78 -2.42
CA LEU A 200 -8.72 -3.53 -1.90
C LEU A 200 -10.06 -2.87 -2.26
N SER A 201 -10.13 -1.53 -2.25
CA SER A 201 -11.32 -0.76 -2.62
C SER A 201 -11.71 -0.90 -4.10
N LEU A 202 -10.75 -1.24 -4.96
CA LEU A 202 -10.92 -1.32 -6.41
C LEU A 202 -10.91 -2.76 -6.94
N LEU A 203 -10.75 -3.76 -6.09
CA LEU A 203 -10.76 -5.16 -6.50
C LEU A 203 -12.11 -5.53 -7.11
N LYS A 204 -12.07 -6.24 -8.23
CA LYS A 204 -13.24 -6.91 -8.80
C LYS A 204 -13.62 -8.12 -7.94
N ASP A 205 -14.88 -8.57 -8.05
CA ASP A 205 -15.39 -9.67 -7.25
C ASP A 205 -14.58 -10.97 -7.42
N GLU A 206 -14.09 -11.23 -8.62
CA GLU A 206 -13.25 -12.41 -8.92
C GLU A 206 -11.90 -12.44 -8.15
N TYR A 207 -11.49 -11.31 -7.53
CA TYR A 207 -10.23 -11.16 -6.79
C TYR A 207 -10.45 -10.83 -5.30
N GLU A 208 -11.67 -10.94 -4.80
CA GLU A 208 -12.01 -10.59 -3.41
C GLU A 208 -11.17 -11.36 -2.39
N ASP A 209 -10.94 -12.66 -2.63
CA ASP A 209 -10.17 -13.55 -1.77
C ASP A 209 -8.65 -13.51 -2.06
N SER A 210 -8.15 -12.45 -2.73
CA SER A 210 -6.73 -12.35 -3.03
C SER A 210 -5.91 -11.94 -1.82
N PHE A 211 -4.69 -12.49 -1.72
CA PHE A 211 -3.69 -12.05 -0.76
C PHE A 211 -2.84 -10.92 -1.36
N ILE A 212 -2.53 -9.91 -0.55
CA ILE A 212 -1.61 -8.84 -0.91
C ILE A 212 -0.38 -8.98 -0.02
N GLY A 213 0.78 -9.26 -0.63
CA GLY A 213 2.06 -9.31 0.07
C GLY A 213 2.79 -7.97 -0.02
N GLY A 214 3.32 -7.51 1.11
CA GLY A 214 4.21 -6.36 1.16
C GLY A 214 5.67 -6.74 0.87
N ALA A 215 6.49 -5.78 0.46
CA ALA A 215 7.92 -5.95 0.35
C ALA A 215 8.61 -5.32 1.55
N MET A 216 9.48 -6.08 2.24
CA MET A 216 10.33 -5.53 3.30
C MET A 216 11.65 -5.04 2.72
N LEU A 217 11.93 -3.75 2.93
CA LEU A 217 13.15 -3.10 2.51
C LEU A 217 14.08 -2.87 3.71
N ARG A 218 15.37 -2.83 3.46
CA ARG A 218 16.35 -2.48 4.51
C ARG A 218 16.26 -1.00 4.84
N ASN A 219 16.22 -0.67 6.14
CA ASN A 219 16.22 0.74 6.59
C ASN A 219 17.50 1.50 6.21
N ASP A 220 18.65 0.81 6.19
CA ASP A 220 19.95 1.39 5.82
C ASP A 220 20.21 1.41 4.30
N LYS A 221 19.44 0.65 3.52
CA LYS A 221 19.53 0.55 2.06
C LYS A 221 18.14 0.33 1.47
N GLN A 222 17.35 1.39 1.41
CA GLN A 222 15.94 1.35 0.99
C GLN A 222 15.69 0.85 -0.46
N ASN A 223 16.74 0.67 -1.24
CA ASN A 223 16.67 0.04 -2.56
C ASN A 223 16.93 -1.48 -2.53
N MET A 224 17.14 -2.06 -1.34
CA MET A 224 17.36 -3.50 -1.18
C MET A 224 16.15 -4.14 -0.48
N GLN A 225 15.49 -5.01 -1.19
CA GLN A 225 14.47 -5.89 -0.64
C GLN A 225 15.15 -7.01 0.16
N VAL A 226 14.64 -7.26 1.36
CA VAL A 226 15.10 -8.34 2.25
C VAL A 226 14.18 -9.53 2.12
N GLU A 227 12.89 -9.26 2.09
CA GLU A 227 11.85 -10.29 2.11
C GLU A 227 10.64 -9.82 1.29
N SER A 228 9.96 -10.76 0.65
CA SER A 228 8.64 -10.54 0.07
C SER A 228 7.63 -11.30 0.90
N GLY A 229 6.65 -10.59 1.44
CA GLY A 229 5.53 -11.19 2.16
C GLY A 229 4.60 -11.98 1.24
#